data_1074aa18a1bafe19a47a7856bcd0268d
#
_entry.id   1074aa18a1bafe19a47a7856bcd0268d
#
_cell.length_a   1.000
_cell.length_b   1.000
_cell.length_c   1.000
_cell.angle_alpha   90.00
_cell.angle_beta   90.00
_cell.angle_gamma   90.00
#
_symmetry.space_group_name_H-M   'P 1'
#
loop_
_entity.id
_entity.type
_entity.pdbx_description
1 polymer ?
#
loop_
_entity_poly.entity_id
_entity_poly.type
_entity_poly.pdbx_seq_one_letter_code
_entity_poly.pdbx_strand_id
1 'polypeptide(L)'
;MWNRYDAPRHRGISILKTPPFWCANPACEPENDSMTHIRPVFYVSDGTGITAETIGHSLLTQFSGFQFLTDRLAFVDDADKAREASERIRAAGLAHGVRPIVVNSCVDAQLSMLLAESGALMLDVFAPFIEPLERELEQPRQARVGHAHGMVDFETYHRRINAMNYALTHDDGIAFNYEEADVILVGVSRAGKTPTCVYLALHYGIKAANYPLTDEDLENDRLPPRLRAWRRKLFGLTIDPERLQQIRQERRPDSRYAKLETCRREVQAAEAMFRMERIPTLSTTHTSIEEISGKVLSTLGLQREMF
;
A
#
# COMPACT_ATOMS: atom_id res chain seq x y z
N MET A 1 -15.76 43.78 -59.31
CA MET A 1 -16.02 44.90 -58.37
C MET A 1 -15.54 44.49 -57.02
N TRP A 2 -14.36 44.98 -56.67
CA TRP A 2 -14.04 45.86 -55.57
C TRP A 2 -14.26 45.18 -54.20
N ASN A 3 -13.32 45.06 -53.23
CA ASN A 3 -12.14 45.86 -52.90
C ASN A 3 -11.22 45.14 -51.93
N ARG A 4 -9.95 45.41 -52.01
CA ARG A 4 -8.88 45.06 -51.10
C ARG A 4 -9.08 45.75 -49.76
N TYR A 5 -8.70 45.11 -48.64
CA TYR A 5 -8.16 45.80 -47.49
C TYR A 5 -6.90 45.11 -47.03
N ASP A 6 -5.81 45.84 -47.05
CA ASP A 6 -4.50 45.54 -46.52
C ASP A 6 -4.56 45.42 -44.98
N ALA A 7 -3.95 44.39 -44.46
CA ALA A 7 -3.60 44.30 -43.02
C ALA A 7 -2.09 44.37 -42.87
N PRO A 8 -1.57 45.09 -41.87
CA PRO A 8 -0.15 45.40 -41.72
C PRO A 8 0.68 44.19 -41.29
N ARG A 9 1.88 44.09 -41.89
CA ARG A 9 2.94 43.14 -41.57
C ARG A 9 3.43 43.37 -40.15
N HIS A 10 3.17 42.44 -39.24
CA HIS A 10 3.93 42.32 -37.99
C HIS A 10 5.21 41.55 -38.24
N ARG A 11 6.32 42.20 -37.95
CA ARG A 11 7.68 41.70 -38.03
C ARG A 11 7.85 40.49 -37.11
N GLY A 12 8.41 39.42 -37.68
CA GLY A 12 8.79 38.23 -36.95
C GLY A 12 9.81 38.55 -35.85
N ILE A 13 9.48 38.18 -34.62
CA ILE A 13 10.45 38.04 -33.55
C ILE A 13 10.99 36.61 -33.69
N SER A 14 12.23 36.53 -34.20
CA SER A 14 13.03 35.30 -34.20
C SER A 14 13.34 34.99 -32.76
N ILE A 15 12.71 33.96 -32.20
CA ILE A 15 13.11 33.35 -30.95
C ILE A 15 14.33 32.49 -31.26
N LEU A 16 15.50 33.08 -31.10
CA LEU A 16 16.77 32.36 -31.01
C LEU A 16 16.66 31.36 -29.85
N LYS A 17 16.56 30.08 -30.19
CA LYS A 17 16.80 28.98 -29.26
C LYS A 17 18.28 28.98 -28.93
N THR A 18 18.66 29.71 -27.90
CA THR A 18 19.96 29.52 -27.27
C THR A 18 19.89 28.23 -26.49
N PRO A 19 20.76 27.24 -26.74
CA PRO A 19 20.88 26.09 -25.86
C PRO A 19 21.37 26.59 -24.49
N PRO A 20 20.94 25.93 -23.39
CA PRO A 20 21.38 26.33 -22.06
C PRO A 20 22.91 26.24 -21.94
N PHE A 21 23.50 27.24 -21.32
CA PHE A 21 24.92 27.57 -21.29
C PHE A 21 25.86 26.58 -20.55
N TRP A 22 25.40 25.37 -20.26
CA TRP A 22 26.14 24.39 -19.46
C TRP A 22 26.59 23.11 -20.19
N CYS A 23 26.59 23.14 -21.54
CA CYS A 23 27.06 22.01 -22.37
C CYS A 23 28.34 22.30 -23.14
N ALA A 24 29.33 22.94 -22.52
CA ALA A 24 30.64 23.16 -23.19
C ALA A 24 31.80 23.20 -22.21
N ASN A 25 31.99 22.13 -21.40
CA ASN A 25 33.30 21.87 -20.79
C ASN A 25 33.42 20.35 -20.49
N PRO A 26 34.25 19.58 -21.18
CA PRO A 26 34.39 18.14 -20.98
C PRO A 26 35.26 17.75 -19.77
N ALA A 27 35.40 18.61 -18.77
CA ALA A 27 36.20 18.37 -17.57
C ALA A 27 35.47 18.67 -16.24
N CYS A 28 34.14 18.81 -16.28
CA CYS A 28 33.32 18.76 -15.05
C CYS A 28 32.66 17.39 -14.99
N GLU A 29 33.34 16.44 -14.34
CA GLU A 29 32.61 15.35 -13.70
C GLU A 29 31.61 16.00 -12.74
N PRO A 30 30.31 15.64 -12.77
CA PRO A 30 29.40 16.16 -11.77
C PRO A 30 29.88 15.56 -10.44
N GLU A 31 30.47 16.39 -9.56
CA GLU A 31 30.49 16.07 -8.15
C GLU A 31 29.06 15.74 -7.77
N ASN A 32 28.86 14.48 -7.41
CA ASN A 32 27.59 13.92 -6.98
C ASN A 32 27.30 14.43 -5.56
N ASP A 33 27.18 15.76 -5.42
CA ASP A 33 26.61 16.39 -4.24
C ASP A 33 25.09 16.28 -4.34
N SER A 34 24.60 15.07 -4.05
CA SER A 34 23.18 14.81 -3.89
C SER A 34 22.70 15.55 -2.64
N MET A 35 22.51 16.86 -2.74
CA MET A 35 21.77 17.61 -1.75
C MET A 35 20.35 17.06 -1.73
N THR A 36 20.12 16.11 -0.84
CA THR A 36 18.80 15.55 -0.60
C THR A 36 17.90 16.71 -0.13
N HIS A 37 16.97 17.14 -0.98
CA HIS A 37 16.07 18.24 -0.63
C HIS A 37 15.10 17.78 0.46
N ILE A 38 15.32 18.24 1.68
CA ILE A 38 14.43 17.92 2.81
C ILE A 38 13.12 18.68 2.67
N ARG A 39 11.99 17.98 2.86
CA ARG A 39 10.65 18.57 2.82
C ARG A 39 9.78 18.03 3.97
N PRO A 40 9.37 18.86 4.93
CA PRO A 40 8.41 18.47 5.97
C PRO A 40 7.03 18.20 5.35
N VAL A 41 6.42 17.09 5.74
CA VAL A 41 5.09 16.65 5.31
C VAL A 41 4.26 16.27 6.51
N PHE A 42 3.04 16.77 6.59
CA PHE A 42 2.11 16.47 7.66
C PHE A 42 0.85 15.80 7.10
N TYR A 43 0.50 14.66 7.68
CA TYR A 43 -0.77 13.97 7.40
C TYR A 43 -1.76 14.37 8.49
N VAL A 44 -2.74 15.20 8.13
CA VAL A 44 -3.68 15.78 9.10
C VAL A 44 -5.08 15.20 8.87
N SER A 45 -5.76 14.85 9.97
CA SER A 45 -7.09 14.25 9.95
C SER A 45 -7.86 14.54 11.24
N ASP A 46 -9.16 14.68 11.11
CA ASP A 46 -10.13 14.66 12.22
C ASP A 46 -10.39 13.26 12.80
N GLY A 47 -9.85 12.22 12.16
CA GLY A 47 -9.83 10.83 12.59
C GLY A 47 -8.41 10.27 12.74
N THR A 48 -8.20 9.02 12.36
CA THR A 48 -6.92 8.32 12.54
C THR A 48 -5.77 8.80 11.66
N GLY A 49 -6.05 9.50 10.57
CA GLY A 49 -5.05 9.98 9.61
C GLY A 49 -4.56 8.94 8.59
N ILE A 50 -5.04 7.70 8.66
CA ILE A 50 -4.59 6.61 7.78
C ILE A 50 -4.85 6.95 6.30
N THR A 51 -6.01 7.53 5.98
CA THR A 51 -6.34 7.91 4.60
C THR A 51 -5.39 8.97 4.05
N ALA A 52 -5.13 10.04 4.84
CA ALA A 52 -4.20 11.09 4.46
C ALA A 52 -2.78 10.54 4.25
N GLU A 53 -2.33 9.67 5.15
CA GLU A 53 -1.02 9.02 5.08
C GLU A 53 -0.89 8.11 3.84
N THR A 54 -1.87 7.24 3.59
CA THR A 54 -1.85 6.31 2.45
C THR A 54 -1.83 7.04 1.11
N ILE A 55 -2.71 8.03 0.93
CA ILE A 55 -2.77 8.82 -0.29
C ILE A 55 -1.51 9.68 -0.43
N GLY A 56 -1.10 10.36 0.64
CA GLY A 56 0.09 11.19 0.65
C GLY A 56 1.34 10.40 0.32
N HIS A 57 1.53 9.22 0.93
CA HIS A 57 2.65 8.34 0.62
C HIS A 57 2.65 7.95 -0.87
N SER A 58 1.50 7.52 -1.41
CA SER A 58 1.38 7.15 -2.82
C SER A 58 1.70 8.30 -3.78
N LEU A 59 1.37 9.53 -3.42
CA LEU A 59 1.71 10.71 -4.20
C LEU A 59 3.21 11.06 -4.09
N LEU A 60 3.76 11.06 -2.89
CA LEU A 60 5.13 11.49 -2.63
C LEU A 60 6.19 10.53 -3.21
N THR A 61 5.90 9.23 -3.29
CA THR A 61 6.77 8.24 -3.92
C THR A 61 7.01 8.48 -5.42
N GLN A 62 6.21 9.33 -6.07
CA GLN A 62 6.41 9.73 -7.47
C GLN A 62 7.56 10.75 -7.64
N PHE A 63 8.08 11.32 -6.54
CA PHE A 63 9.10 12.37 -6.58
C PHE A 63 10.43 11.85 -6.01
N SER A 64 11.32 11.44 -6.90
CA SER A 64 12.70 11.07 -6.54
C SER A 64 13.56 12.33 -6.28
N GLY A 65 14.55 12.22 -5.37
CA GLY A 65 15.46 13.33 -5.04
C GLY A 65 15.02 14.18 -3.85
N PHE A 66 13.88 13.87 -3.22
CA PHE A 66 13.44 14.49 -1.99
C PHE A 66 13.51 13.53 -0.81
N GLN A 67 13.91 14.04 0.34
CA GLN A 67 13.74 13.37 1.63
C GLN A 67 12.53 13.99 2.33
N PHE A 68 11.44 13.24 2.42
CA PHE A 68 10.23 13.68 3.11
C PHE A 68 10.33 13.35 4.61
N LEU A 69 10.26 14.39 5.46
CA LEU A 69 10.12 14.23 6.90
C LEU A 69 8.63 14.21 7.23
N THR A 70 8.10 13.02 7.40
CA THR A 70 6.67 12.82 7.61
C THR A 70 6.29 12.83 9.08
N ASP A 71 5.17 13.47 9.40
CA ASP A 71 4.56 13.48 10.71
C ASP A 71 3.03 13.35 10.60
N ARG A 72 2.38 12.68 11.55
CA ARG A 72 0.94 12.44 11.53
C ARG A 72 0.26 13.17 12.68
N LEU A 73 -0.68 14.07 12.33
CA LEU A 73 -1.52 14.81 13.24
C LEU A 73 -2.94 14.26 13.17
N ALA A 74 -3.20 13.22 13.95
CA ALA A 74 -4.49 12.55 14.03
C ALA A 74 -5.40 13.21 15.09
N PHE A 75 -6.72 13.03 14.92
CA PHE A 75 -7.75 13.52 15.85
C PHE A 75 -7.74 15.04 16.02
N VAL A 76 -7.49 15.77 14.94
CA VAL A 76 -7.63 17.22 14.84
C VAL A 76 -9.12 17.53 14.61
N ASP A 77 -9.95 17.37 15.63
CA ASP A 77 -11.42 17.36 15.58
C ASP A 77 -12.05 18.61 16.20
N ASP A 78 -11.23 19.54 16.70
CA ASP A 78 -11.66 20.85 17.20
C ASP A 78 -10.74 21.98 16.76
N ALA A 79 -11.20 23.23 16.98
CA ALA A 79 -10.49 24.44 16.53
C ALA A 79 -9.17 24.66 17.29
N ASP A 80 -9.07 24.26 18.55
CA ASP A 80 -7.85 24.48 19.34
C ASP A 80 -6.75 23.53 18.87
N LYS A 81 -7.06 22.26 18.62
CA LYS A 81 -6.14 21.30 18.02
C LYS A 81 -5.73 21.71 16.60
N ALA A 82 -6.66 22.28 15.81
CA ALA A 82 -6.34 22.76 14.47
C ALA A 82 -5.35 23.95 14.51
N ARG A 83 -5.48 24.86 15.49
CA ARG A 83 -4.52 25.94 15.70
C ARG A 83 -3.15 25.43 16.14
N GLU A 84 -3.12 24.51 17.13
CA GLU A 84 -1.88 23.87 17.57
C GLU A 84 -1.17 23.14 16.41
N ALA A 85 -1.93 22.39 15.60
CA ALA A 85 -1.40 21.75 14.40
C ALA A 85 -0.84 22.77 13.41
N SER A 86 -1.55 23.88 13.15
CA SER A 86 -1.13 24.96 12.27
C SER A 86 0.20 25.61 12.75
N GLU A 87 0.34 25.85 14.06
CA GLU A 87 1.58 26.38 14.64
C GLU A 87 2.74 25.40 14.49
N ARG A 88 2.52 24.11 14.76
CA ARG A 88 3.52 23.06 14.60
C ARG A 88 4.00 22.94 13.16
N ILE A 89 3.09 22.98 12.18
CA ILE A 89 3.39 22.95 10.76
C ILE A 89 4.22 24.19 10.36
N ARG A 90 3.82 25.37 10.82
CA ARG A 90 4.54 26.63 10.57
C ARG A 90 5.96 26.59 11.14
N ALA A 91 6.10 26.10 12.37
CA ALA A 91 7.41 25.98 13.03
C ALA A 91 8.35 25.06 12.26
N ALA A 92 7.87 23.93 11.73
CA ALA A 92 8.65 23.03 10.89
C ALA A 92 9.10 23.71 9.58
N GLY A 93 8.24 24.50 8.96
CA GLY A 93 8.59 25.29 7.79
C GLY A 93 9.71 26.28 8.06
N LEU A 94 9.64 26.99 9.16
CA LEU A 94 10.68 27.95 9.60
C LEU A 94 11.99 27.24 9.92
N ALA A 95 11.96 26.11 10.62
CA ALA A 95 13.13 25.34 11.02
C ALA A 95 13.93 24.82 9.81
N HIS A 96 13.24 24.43 8.73
CA HIS A 96 13.86 23.90 7.52
C HIS A 96 14.01 24.94 6.40
N GLY A 97 13.51 26.16 6.57
CA GLY A 97 13.57 27.22 5.54
C GLY A 97 12.80 26.89 4.26
N VAL A 98 11.79 25.99 4.33
CA VAL A 98 11.02 25.53 3.17
C VAL A 98 9.54 25.45 3.50
N ARG A 99 8.69 25.61 2.49
CA ARG A 99 7.24 25.48 2.64
C ARG A 99 6.86 24.04 2.95
N PRO A 100 6.21 23.73 4.09
CA PRO A 100 5.72 22.38 4.39
C PRO A 100 4.61 21.95 3.44
N ILE A 101 4.38 20.63 3.37
CA ILE A 101 3.23 20.03 2.67
C ILE A 101 2.29 19.47 3.73
N VAL A 102 1.00 19.72 3.58
CA VAL A 102 -0.07 19.14 4.40
C VAL A 102 -0.97 18.32 3.50
N VAL A 103 -1.08 17.03 3.78
CA VAL A 103 -2.09 16.15 3.19
C VAL A 103 -3.24 16.07 4.18
N ASN A 104 -4.36 16.70 3.83
CA ASN A 104 -5.49 16.93 4.73
C ASN A 104 -6.67 16.02 4.38
N SER A 105 -7.18 15.28 5.36
CA SER A 105 -8.41 14.49 5.26
C SER A 105 -9.49 14.90 6.26
N CYS A 106 -9.38 16.09 6.86
CA CYS A 106 -10.44 16.65 7.70
C CYS A 106 -11.69 16.93 6.84
N VAL A 107 -12.82 16.52 7.35
CA VAL A 107 -14.12 16.71 6.67
C VAL A 107 -14.67 18.11 6.92
N ASP A 108 -14.35 18.71 8.06
CA ASP A 108 -14.79 20.06 8.43
C ASP A 108 -13.95 21.14 7.71
N ALA A 109 -14.63 21.97 6.92
CA ALA A 109 -14.01 23.08 6.22
C ALA A 109 -13.43 24.16 7.15
N GLN A 110 -13.99 24.34 8.36
CA GLN A 110 -13.46 25.30 9.33
C GLN A 110 -12.09 24.87 9.85
N LEU A 111 -11.92 23.58 10.15
CA LEU A 111 -10.63 23.03 10.56
C LEU A 111 -9.59 23.15 9.44
N SER A 112 -10.00 22.87 8.20
CA SER A 112 -9.13 23.02 7.02
C SER A 112 -8.67 24.47 6.80
N MET A 113 -9.53 25.46 7.08
CA MET A 113 -9.17 26.88 7.00
C MET A 113 -8.13 27.26 8.08
N LEU A 114 -8.29 26.78 9.32
CA LEU A 114 -7.32 27.03 10.39
C LEU A 114 -5.95 26.39 10.07
N LEU A 115 -5.96 25.19 9.51
CA LEU A 115 -4.72 24.53 9.07
C LEU A 115 -4.02 25.29 7.93
N ALA A 116 -4.79 25.91 7.03
CA ALA A 116 -4.24 26.71 5.93
C ALA A 116 -3.49 27.97 6.41
N GLU A 117 -3.81 28.50 7.60
CA GLU A 117 -3.09 29.61 8.22
C GLU A 117 -1.60 29.29 8.52
N SER A 118 -1.22 28.02 8.51
CA SER A 118 0.18 27.57 8.61
C SER A 118 1.07 28.08 7.48
N GLY A 119 0.49 28.44 6.33
CA GLY A 119 1.21 28.80 5.10
C GLY A 119 1.75 27.59 4.31
N ALA A 120 1.43 26.36 4.73
CA ALA A 120 1.82 25.13 4.03
C ALA A 120 1.13 24.98 2.67
N LEU A 121 1.66 24.10 1.82
CA LEU A 121 0.95 23.61 0.66
C LEU A 121 -0.15 22.64 1.13
N MET A 122 -1.41 23.03 1.02
CA MET A 122 -2.56 22.19 1.39
C MET A 122 -2.95 21.28 0.25
N LEU A 123 -2.98 19.98 0.49
CA LEU A 123 -3.48 18.95 -0.41
C LEU A 123 -4.67 18.27 0.28
N ASP A 124 -5.87 18.72 -0.06
CA ASP A 124 -7.09 18.08 0.42
C ASP A 124 -7.36 16.80 -0.38
N VAL A 125 -7.50 15.68 0.34
CA VAL A 125 -7.66 14.36 -0.31
C VAL A 125 -9.08 14.11 -0.81
N PHE A 126 -10.07 14.88 -0.36
CA PHE A 126 -11.47 14.70 -0.73
C PHE A 126 -12.01 15.79 -1.65
N ALA A 127 -11.62 17.06 -1.42
CA ALA A 127 -12.19 18.21 -2.14
C ALA A 127 -12.16 18.06 -3.67
N PRO A 128 -11.08 17.60 -4.33
CA PRO A 128 -11.03 17.46 -5.77
C PRO A 128 -12.05 16.46 -6.35
N PHE A 129 -12.55 15.55 -5.54
CA PHE A 129 -13.47 14.48 -5.94
C PHE A 129 -14.93 14.77 -5.50
N ILE A 130 -15.12 15.46 -4.39
CA ILE A 130 -16.45 15.72 -3.82
C ILE A 130 -17.28 16.60 -4.77
N GLU A 131 -16.73 17.71 -5.23
CA GLU A 131 -17.47 18.63 -6.10
C GLU A 131 -17.96 17.99 -7.41
N PRO A 132 -17.15 17.20 -8.16
CA PRO A 132 -17.63 16.41 -9.29
C PRO A 132 -18.73 15.42 -8.92
N LEU A 133 -18.62 14.74 -7.76
CA LEU A 133 -19.62 13.78 -7.29
C LEU A 133 -20.94 14.46 -6.91
N GLU A 134 -20.89 15.60 -6.21
CA GLU A 134 -22.10 16.38 -5.87
C GLU A 134 -22.88 16.82 -7.11
N ARG A 135 -22.16 17.19 -8.16
CA ARG A 135 -22.78 17.56 -9.46
C ARG A 135 -23.39 16.37 -10.19
N GLU A 136 -22.69 15.24 -10.22
CA GLU A 136 -23.17 14.03 -10.92
C GLU A 136 -24.33 13.36 -10.18
N LEU A 137 -24.26 13.33 -8.85
CA LEU A 137 -25.28 12.71 -7.99
C LEU A 137 -26.45 13.66 -7.67
N GLU A 138 -26.38 14.92 -8.09
CA GLU A 138 -27.36 15.97 -7.80
C GLU A 138 -27.69 16.09 -6.30
N GLN A 139 -26.72 15.79 -5.45
CA GLN A 139 -26.89 15.73 -4.00
C GLN A 139 -25.68 16.34 -3.29
N PRO A 140 -25.88 17.28 -2.33
CA PRO A 140 -24.78 17.79 -1.52
C PRO A 140 -24.24 16.71 -0.58
N ARG A 141 -22.90 16.73 -0.35
CA ARG A 141 -22.26 15.82 0.60
C ARG A 141 -22.85 15.98 2.01
N GLN A 142 -22.93 14.88 2.73
CA GLN A 142 -23.16 14.90 4.16
C GLN A 142 -21.81 14.80 4.87
N ALA A 143 -21.30 15.95 5.31
CA ALA A 143 -20.05 16.02 6.06
C ALA A 143 -20.24 15.40 7.47
N ARG A 144 -19.70 14.20 7.70
CA ARG A 144 -19.70 13.55 9.01
C ARG A 144 -18.32 13.01 9.31
N VAL A 145 -17.77 13.38 10.46
CA VAL A 145 -16.51 12.86 10.98
C VAL A 145 -16.64 11.33 11.17
N GLY A 146 -15.63 10.57 10.78
CA GLY A 146 -15.60 9.12 10.93
C GLY A 146 -16.30 8.32 9.81
N HIS A 147 -17.03 8.95 8.89
CA HIS A 147 -17.66 8.25 7.75
C HIS A 147 -16.67 7.71 6.70
N ALA A 148 -15.43 8.22 6.67
CA ALA A 148 -14.38 7.67 5.80
C ALA A 148 -14.03 6.21 6.14
N HIS A 149 -14.37 5.74 7.33
CA HIS A 149 -14.22 4.36 7.77
C HIS A 149 -15.55 3.65 8.00
N GLY A 150 -16.67 4.19 7.48
CA GLY A 150 -18.02 3.67 7.69
C GLY A 150 -18.36 3.47 9.18
N MET A 151 -19.58 3.67 9.61
CA MET A 151 -20.03 3.03 10.86
C MET A 151 -19.87 1.53 10.59
N VAL A 152 -18.87 0.92 11.21
CA VAL A 152 -18.65 -0.53 11.12
C VAL A 152 -19.95 -1.17 11.60
N ASP A 153 -20.70 -1.72 10.66
CA ASP A 153 -21.83 -2.55 11.01
C ASP A 153 -21.32 -3.59 12.00
N PHE A 154 -22.02 -3.75 13.11
CA PHE A 154 -21.63 -4.65 14.19
C PHE A 154 -21.36 -6.07 13.65
N GLU A 155 -22.12 -6.51 12.63
CA GLU A 155 -21.92 -7.79 11.94
C GLU A 155 -20.59 -7.83 11.19
N THR A 156 -20.24 -6.77 10.49
CA THR A 156 -18.95 -6.64 9.77
C THR A 156 -17.76 -6.66 10.73
N TYR A 157 -17.87 -5.95 11.85
CA TYR A 157 -16.84 -5.98 12.89
C TYR A 157 -16.67 -7.41 13.46
N HIS A 158 -17.77 -8.07 13.84
CA HIS A 158 -17.73 -9.45 14.34
C HIS A 158 -17.18 -10.43 13.33
N ARG A 159 -17.51 -10.28 12.05
CA ARG A 159 -16.98 -11.13 10.97
C ARG A 159 -15.47 -11.02 10.88
N ARG A 160 -14.90 -9.79 10.94
CA ARG A 160 -13.44 -9.58 10.94
C ARG A 160 -12.76 -10.19 12.15
N ILE A 161 -13.32 -9.99 13.34
CA ILE A 161 -12.79 -10.58 14.57
C ILE A 161 -12.83 -12.12 14.50
N ASN A 162 -13.93 -12.69 14.01
CA ASN A 162 -14.05 -14.14 13.82
C ASN A 162 -13.06 -14.66 12.77
N ALA A 163 -12.89 -13.95 11.65
CA ALA A 163 -11.91 -14.31 10.63
C ALA A 163 -10.46 -14.21 11.16
N MET A 164 -10.15 -13.19 11.97
CA MET A 164 -8.85 -13.03 12.60
C MET A 164 -8.57 -14.16 13.61
N ASN A 165 -9.54 -14.46 14.50
CA ASN A 165 -9.43 -15.58 15.44
C ASN A 165 -9.23 -16.89 14.69
N TYR A 166 -9.95 -17.09 13.57
CA TYR A 166 -9.79 -18.24 12.71
C TYR A 166 -8.36 -18.32 12.15
N ALA A 167 -7.84 -17.22 11.57
CA ALA A 167 -6.50 -17.18 10.99
C ALA A 167 -5.41 -17.48 12.03
N LEU A 168 -5.53 -16.92 13.24
CA LEU A 168 -4.58 -17.17 14.34
C LEU A 168 -4.64 -18.60 14.87
N THR A 169 -5.86 -19.19 14.95
CA THR A 169 -6.04 -20.58 15.41
C THR A 169 -5.54 -21.59 14.38
N HIS A 170 -5.61 -21.27 13.09
CA HIS A 170 -5.19 -22.11 11.98
C HIS A 170 -3.85 -21.67 11.37
N ASP A 171 -3.00 -21.03 12.17
CA ASP A 171 -1.63 -20.72 11.78
C ASP A 171 -0.70 -21.92 12.05
N ASP A 172 0.28 -22.11 11.17
CA ASP A 172 1.32 -23.14 11.24
C ASP A 172 0.80 -24.58 11.44
N GLY A 173 -0.40 -24.89 10.96
CA GLY A 173 -0.95 -26.24 10.96
C GLY A 173 -1.35 -26.78 12.35
N ILE A 174 -1.59 -25.92 13.32
CA ILE A 174 -2.00 -26.30 14.68
C ILE A 174 -3.42 -26.92 14.68
N ALA A 175 -4.32 -26.40 13.88
CA ALA A 175 -5.68 -26.94 13.69
C ALA A 175 -5.86 -27.41 12.25
N PHE A 176 -6.46 -28.59 12.05
CA PHE A 176 -6.62 -29.23 10.75
C PHE A 176 -8.05 -29.26 10.23
N ASN A 177 -8.99 -28.65 10.94
CA ASN A 177 -10.36 -28.51 10.45
C ASN A 177 -10.50 -27.27 9.58
N TYR A 178 -10.50 -27.45 8.26
CA TYR A 178 -10.61 -26.39 7.28
C TYR A 178 -12.05 -26.21 6.73
N GLU A 179 -13.05 -26.76 7.40
CA GLU A 179 -14.44 -26.71 6.95
C GLU A 179 -14.91 -25.26 6.77
N GLU A 180 -14.58 -24.41 7.75
CA GLU A 180 -14.95 -23.00 7.74
C GLU A 180 -13.96 -22.10 6.97
N ALA A 181 -12.83 -22.64 6.49
CA ALA A 181 -11.90 -21.86 5.72
C ALA A 181 -12.53 -21.38 4.41
N ASP A 182 -12.35 -20.11 4.08
CA ASP A 182 -12.62 -19.59 2.74
C ASP A 182 -11.43 -19.86 1.81
N VAL A 183 -10.22 -19.82 2.36
CA VAL A 183 -8.97 -20.12 1.65
C VAL A 183 -7.96 -20.79 2.58
N ILE A 184 -7.12 -21.66 2.00
CA ILE A 184 -5.98 -22.28 2.68
C ILE A 184 -4.74 -21.91 1.87
N LEU A 185 -3.86 -21.10 2.48
CA LEU A 185 -2.58 -20.73 1.88
C LEU A 185 -1.56 -21.82 2.15
N VAL A 186 -1.01 -22.39 1.08
CA VAL A 186 -0.04 -23.50 1.14
C VAL A 186 1.31 -23.05 0.61
N GLY A 187 2.39 -23.44 1.23
CA GLY A 187 3.74 -23.13 0.74
C GLY A 187 4.82 -23.43 1.76
N VAL A 188 6.07 -23.28 1.35
CA VAL A 188 7.23 -23.48 2.24
C VAL A 188 7.21 -22.49 3.41
N SER A 189 7.87 -22.85 4.50
CA SER A 189 8.00 -21.95 5.65
C SER A 189 8.69 -20.64 5.23
N ARG A 190 8.13 -19.51 5.65
CA ARG A 190 8.57 -18.13 5.32
C ARG A 190 8.20 -17.62 3.92
N ALA A 191 7.27 -18.26 3.22
CA ALA A 191 6.72 -17.76 1.96
C ALA A 191 5.60 -16.71 2.14
N GLY A 192 5.47 -16.03 3.29
CA GLY A 192 4.51 -14.94 3.49
C GLY A 192 3.07 -15.37 3.84
N LYS A 193 2.80 -16.65 4.13
CA LYS A 193 1.45 -17.17 4.38
C LYS A 193 0.75 -16.50 5.57
N THR A 194 1.34 -16.55 6.75
CA THR A 194 0.77 -15.95 7.98
C THR A 194 0.38 -14.47 7.80
N PRO A 195 1.27 -13.57 7.36
CA PRO A 195 0.88 -12.17 7.19
C PRO A 195 -0.24 -11.99 6.17
N THR A 196 -0.28 -12.79 5.10
CA THR A 196 -1.37 -12.76 4.11
C THR A 196 -2.70 -13.24 4.72
N CYS A 197 -2.70 -14.31 5.54
CA CYS A 197 -3.90 -14.77 6.25
C CYS A 197 -4.46 -13.67 7.17
N VAL A 198 -3.59 -13.02 7.94
CA VAL A 198 -3.98 -11.92 8.85
C VAL A 198 -4.53 -10.73 8.05
N TYR A 199 -3.90 -10.37 6.94
CA TYR A 199 -4.36 -9.28 6.08
C TYR A 199 -5.75 -9.59 5.47
N LEU A 200 -5.95 -10.79 4.93
CA LEU A 200 -7.25 -11.24 4.40
C LEU A 200 -8.34 -11.20 5.47
N ALA A 201 -8.03 -11.61 6.68
CA ALA A 201 -8.98 -11.57 7.79
C ALA A 201 -9.36 -10.15 8.19
N LEU A 202 -8.37 -9.26 8.37
CA LEU A 202 -8.58 -7.89 8.85
C LEU A 202 -9.26 -7.00 7.82
N HIS A 203 -8.85 -7.10 6.55
CA HIS A 203 -9.33 -6.20 5.50
C HIS A 203 -10.57 -6.71 4.77
N TYR A 204 -10.77 -8.02 4.70
CA TYR A 204 -11.83 -8.62 3.90
C TYR A 204 -12.74 -9.58 4.68
N GLY A 205 -12.49 -9.79 5.98
CA GLY A 205 -13.27 -10.72 6.80
C GLY A 205 -13.19 -12.18 6.32
N ILE A 206 -12.13 -12.55 5.60
CA ILE A 206 -11.91 -13.88 5.01
C ILE A 206 -11.26 -14.81 6.02
N LYS A 207 -11.86 -15.96 6.25
CA LYS A 207 -11.29 -17.02 7.09
C LYS A 207 -10.17 -17.74 6.33
N ALA A 208 -8.95 -17.28 6.48
CA ALA A 208 -7.77 -17.81 5.83
C ALA A 208 -6.97 -18.71 6.77
N ALA A 209 -6.66 -19.93 6.35
CA ALA A 209 -5.80 -20.85 7.06
C ALA A 209 -4.41 -20.91 6.43
N ASN A 210 -3.38 -21.15 7.24
CA ASN A 210 -2.00 -21.32 6.83
C ASN A 210 -1.57 -22.80 6.98
N TYR A 211 -1.13 -23.39 5.87
CA TYR A 211 -0.53 -24.73 5.88
C TYR A 211 0.92 -24.66 5.40
N PRO A 212 1.90 -24.71 6.32
CA PRO A 212 3.29 -24.84 5.95
C PRO A 212 3.58 -26.27 5.48
N LEU A 213 4.15 -26.42 4.29
CA LEU A 213 4.63 -27.70 3.81
C LEU A 213 5.82 -28.14 4.64
N THR A 214 5.75 -29.36 5.17
CA THR A 214 6.83 -30.03 5.92
C THR A 214 7.78 -30.75 4.98
N ASP A 215 8.96 -31.16 5.48
CA ASP A 215 9.89 -31.99 4.70
C ASP A 215 9.20 -33.29 4.23
N GLU A 216 8.38 -33.93 5.07
CA GLU A 216 7.61 -35.14 4.72
C GLU A 216 6.59 -34.89 3.60
N ASP A 217 5.93 -33.72 3.61
CA ASP A 217 5.00 -33.34 2.54
C ASP A 217 5.73 -33.12 1.21
N LEU A 218 6.97 -32.62 1.26
CA LEU A 218 7.79 -32.30 0.08
C LEU A 218 8.55 -33.54 -0.48
N GLU A 219 8.68 -34.60 0.28
CA GLU A 219 9.25 -35.87 -0.20
C GLU A 219 8.30 -36.62 -1.13
N ASN A 220 7.01 -36.35 -1.00
CA ASN A 220 5.97 -36.93 -1.84
C ASN A 220 5.46 -35.87 -2.82
N ASP A 221 5.65 -36.04 -4.11
CA ASP A 221 5.16 -35.14 -5.15
C ASP A 221 3.64 -35.00 -5.21
N ARG A 222 2.94 -35.33 -4.15
CA ARG A 222 1.47 -35.36 -4.05
C ARG A 222 0.99 -34.48 -2.93
N LEU A 223 -0.20 -33.92 -3.14
CA LEU A 223 -0.89 -33.14 -2.10
C LEU A 223 -1.04 -33.93 -0.80
N PRO A 224 -0.67 -33.35 0.36
CA PRO A 224 -0.87 -33.97 1.65
C PRO A 224 -2.30 -34.48 1.83
N PRO A 225 -2.51 -35.69 2.38
CA PRO A 225 -3.86 -36.28 2.53
C PRO A 225 -4.85 -35.36 3.21
N ARG A 226 -4.39 -34.56 4.18
CA ARG A 226 -5.20 -33.61 4.94
C ARG A 226 -5.78 -32.46 4.10
N LEU A 227 -5.13 -32.11 2.96
CA LEU A 227 -5.54 -31.04 2.09
C LEU A 227 -6.42 -31.51 0.91
N ARG A 228 -6.49 -32.81 0.63
CA ARG A 228 -7.18 -33.34 -0.56
C ARG A 228 -8.66 -32.99 -0.60
N ALA A 229 -9.34 -33.04 0.53
CA ALA A 229 -10.76 -32.68 0.62
C ALA A 229 -11.02 -31.19 0.34
N TRP A 230 -10.00 -30.35 0.52
CA TRP A 230 -10.11 -28.88 0.45
C TRP A 230 -9.49 -28.28 -0.79
N ARG A 231 -9.18 -29.08 -1.82
CA ARG A 231 -8.43 -28.70 -3.01
C ARG A 231 -8.93 -27.41 -3.66
N ARG A 232 -10.24 -27.17 -3.67
CA ARG A 232 -10.85 -25.96 -4.26
C ARG A 232 -10.59 -24.69 -3.48
N LYS A 233 -10.19 -24.80 -2.22
CA LYS A 233 -9.87 -23.68 -1.32
C LYS A 233 -8.35 -23.40 -1.24
N LEU A 234 -7.53 -24.21 -1.93
CA LEU A 234 -6.06 -24.07 -1.86
C LEU A 234 -5.55 -22.97 -2.77
N PHE A 235 -4.59 -22.22 -2.24
CA PHE A 235 -3.79 -21.26 -3.00
C PHE A 235 -2.32 -21.36 -2.58
N GLY A 236 -1.44 -21.61 -3.56
CA GLY A 236 0.00 -21.78 -3.33
C GLY A 236 0.72 -20.46 -3.26
N LEU A 237 1.57 -20.28 -2.25
CA LEU A 237 2.54 -19.18 -2.20
C LEU A 237 3.93 -19.74 -2.38
N THR A 238 4.65 -19.23 -3.38
CA THR A 238 6.05 -19.52 -3.64
C THR A 238 6.92 -18.27 -3.44
N ILE A 239 8.23 -18.46 -3.39
CA ILE A 239 9.20 -17.38 -3.18
C ILE A 239 10.51 -17.78 -3.86
N ASP A 240 11.27 -16.78 -4.33
CA ASP A 240 12.61 -17.02 -4.82
C ASP A 240 13.51 -17.66 -3.75
N PRO A 241 14.25 -18.73 -4.06
CA PRO A 241 15.08 -19.46 -3.08
C PRO A 241 16.16 -18.61 -2.42
N GLU A 242 16.77 -17.68 -3.13
CA GLU A 242 17.79 -16.76 -2.61
C GLU A 242 17.16 -15.78 -1.62
N ARG A 243 15.97 -15.25 -1.95
CA ARG A 243 15.21 -14.41 -1.03
C ARG A 243 14.76 -15.18 0.22
N LEU A 244 14.30 -16.42 0.03
CA LEU A 244 13.92 -17.30 1.13
C LEU A 244 15.10 -17.56 2.08
N GLN A 245 16.29 -17.82 1.52
CA GLN A 245 17.51 -17.99 2.29
C GLN A 245 17.79 -16.75 3.17
N GLN A 246 17.75 -15.54 2.60
CA GLN A 246 17.98 -14.30 3.34
C GLN A 246 17.04 -14.19 4.55
N ILE A 247 15.73 -14.37 4.33
CA ILE A 247 14.72 -14.29 5.39
C ILE A 247 14.95 -15.36 6.48
N ARG A 248 15.33 -16.59 6.09
CA ARG A 248 15.58 -17.67 7.04
C ARG A 248 16.87 -17.45 7.81
N GLN A 249 17.92 -16.89 7.17
CA GLN A 249 19.19 -16.56 7.79
C GLN A 249 19.05 -15.48 8.86
N GLU A 250 18.26 -14.43 8.61
CA GLU A 250 17.96 -13.40 9.60
C GLU A 250 17.31 -13.97 10.87
N ARG A 251 16.48 -15.03 10.74
CA ARG A 251 15.75 -15.60 11.88
C ARG A 251 16.47 -16.71 12.61
N ARG A 252 17.22 -17.56 11.89
CA ARG A 252 18.02 -18.66 12.43
C ARG A 252 19.33 -18.77 11.66
N PRO A 253 20.33 -17.96 12.02
CA PRO A 253 21.64 -17.99 11.38
C PRO A 253 22.24 -19.39 11.40
N ASP A 254 22.97 -19.75 10.35
CA ASP A 254 23.78 -20.97 10.22
C ASP A 254 23.03 -22.31 10.41
N SER A 255 21.70 -22.28 10.35
CA SER A 255 20.90 -23.50 10.41
C SER A 255 20.85 -24.23 9.08
N ARG A 256 20.70 -25.57 9.09
CA ARG A 256 20.43 -26.37 7.89
C ARG A 256 19.20 -25.84 7.11
N TYR A 257 18.20 -25.36 7.84
CA TYR A 257 16.98 -24.76 7.34
C TYR A 257 17.22 -23.49 6.50
N ALA A 258 18.27 -22.73 6.79
CA ALA A 258 18.62 -21.49 6.09
C ALA A 258 19.66 -21.71 4.96
N LYS A 259 20.07 -22.94 4.66
CA LYS A 259 20.99 -23.21 3.54
C LYS A 259 20.28 -23.02 2.21
N LEU A 260 20.95 -22.38 1.26
CA LEU A 260 20.40 -22.10 -0.08
C LEU A 260 19.96 -23.40 -0.80
N GLU A 261 20.75 -24.45 -0.68
CA GLU A 261 20.43 -25.76 -1.27
C GLU A 261 19.10 -26.33 -0.73
N THR A 262 18.87 -26.20 0.59
CA THR A 262 17.62 -26.59 1.24
C THR A 262 16.46 -25.75 0.72
N CYS A 263 16.63 -24.41 0.64
CA CYS A 263 15.61 -23.51 0.11
C CYS A 263 15.25 -23.85 -1.35
N ARG A 264 16.24 -24.09 -2.21
CA ARG A 264 16.02 -24.47 -3.61
C ARG A 264 15.24 -25.77 -3.75
N ARG A 265 15.64 -26.79 -2.99
CA ARG A 265 14.96 -28.10 -2.98
C ARG A 265 13.50 -27.96 -2.57
N GLU A 266 13.24 -27.27 -1.44
CA GLU A 266 11.89 -27.14 -0.90
C GLU A 266 10.98 -26.32 -1.83
N VAL A 267 11.45 -25.20 -2.37
CA VAL A 267 10.68 -24.38 -3.32
C VAL A 267 10.39 -25.17 -4.58
N GLN A 268 11.36 -25.84 -5.17
CA GLN A 268 11.19 -26.65 -6.37
C GLN A 268 10.17 -27.77 -6.17
N ALA A 269 10.23 -28.47 -5.04
CA ALA A 269 9.28 -29.54 -4.70
C ALA A 269 7.86 -29.00 -4.52
N ALA A 270 7.70 -27.86 -3.80
CA ALA A 270 6.41 -27.22 -3.61
C ALA A 270 5.80 -26.79 -4.95
N GLU A 271 6.57 -26.14 -5.84
CA GLU A 271 6.11 -25.70 -7.14
C GLU A 271 5.77 -26.87 -8.07
N ALA A 272 6.51 -27.99 -8.00
CA ALA A 272 6.19 -29.21 -8.73
C ALA A 272 4.83 -29.77 -8.27
N MET A 273 4.61 -29.87 -6.95
CA MET A 273 3.34 -30.28 -6.37
C MET A 273 2.18 -29.36 -6.82
N PHE A 274 2.36 -28.05 -6.77
CA PHE A 274 1.32 -27.10 -7.18
C PHE A 274 0.94 -27.26 -8.65
N ARG A 275 1.94 -27.45 -9.54
CA ARG A 275 1.70 -27.70 -10.98
C ARG A 275 0.94 -29.01 -11.19
N MET A 276 1.38 -30.10 -10.56
CA MET A 276 0.73 -31.41 -10.70
C MET A 276 -0.71 -31.39 -10.23
N GLU A 277 -0.93 -30.73 -9.10
CA GLU A 277 -2.23 -30.65 -8.47
C GLU A 277 -3.10 -29.50 -9.00
N ARG A 278 -2.60 -28.72 -9.97
CA ARG A 278 -3.27 -27.53 -10.56
C ARG A 278 -3.75 -26.55 -9.49
N ILE A 279 -2.93 -26.33 -8.49
CA ILE A 279 -3.21 -25.33 -7.44
C ILE A 279 -2.77 -23.97 -8.00
N PRO A 280 -3.64 -22.94 -7.98
CA PRO A 280 -3.24 -21.59 -8.37
C PRO A 280 -2.12 -21.09 -7.45
N THR A 281 -1.10 -20.46 -8.02
CA THR A 281 0.10 -20.03 -7.30
C THR A 281 0.48 -18.58 -7.59
N LEU A 282 1.16 -17.96 -6.63
CA LEU A 282 1.76 -16.63 -6.78
C LEU A 282 3.11 -16.58 -6.08
N SER A 283 4.09 -15.92 -6.70
CA SER A 283 5.37 -15.63 -6.07
C SER A 283 5.26 -14.38 -5.18
N THR A 284 5.78 -14.48 -3.96
CA THR A 284 5.77 -13.39 -2.99
C THR A 284 7.07 -12.57 -3.00
N THR A 285 8.00 -12.85 -3.90
CA THR A 285 9.35 -12.27 -3.92
C THR A 285 9.34 -10.75 -4.04
N HIS A 286 8.51 -10.24 -4.96
CA HIS A 286 8.39 -8.80 -5.27
C HIS A 286 6.95 -8.30 -5.21
N THR A 287 6.07 -9.06 -4.56
CA THR A 287 4.65 -8.78 -4.52
C THR A 287 4.25 -8.35 -3.11
N SER A 288 3.54 -7.24 -2.98
CA SER A 288 3.05 -6.74 -1.70
C SER A 288 1.92 -7.64 -1.14
N ILE A 289 1.67 -7.53 0.17
CA ILE A 289 0.61 -8.33 0.83
C ILE A 289 -0.77 -7.97 0.25
N GLU A 290 -0.98 -6.72 -0.11
CA GLU A 290 -2.20 -6.20 -0.74
C GLU A 290 -2.43 -6.85 -2.10
N GLU A 291 -1.39 -6.90 -2.93
CA GLU A 291 -1.44 -7.51 -4.26
C GLU A 291 -1.65 -9.02 -4.17
N ILE A 292 -0.95 -9.71 -3.25
CA ILE A 292 -1.14 -11.14 -2.98
C ILE A 292 -2.59 -11.40 -2.61
N SER A 293 -3.13 -10.63 -1.65
CA SER A 293 -4.49 -10.78 -1.17
C SER A 293 -5.51 -10.51 -2.27
N GLY A 294 -5.32 -9.45 -3.06
CA GLY A 294 -6.16 -9.15 -4.21
C GLY A 294 -6.17 -10.28 -5.26
N LYS A 295 -5.01 -10.90 -5.50
CA LYS A 295 -4.89 -12.03 -6.43
C LYS A 295 -5.55 -13.29 -5.90
N VAL A 296 -5.40 -13.59 -4.61
CA VAL A 296 -6.08 -14.72 -3.94
C VAL A 296 -7.60 -14.58 -4.10
N LEU A 297 -8.16 -13.41 -3.74
CA LEU A 297 -9.59 -13.14 -3.84
C LEU A 297 -10.11 -13.30 -5.27
N SER A 298 -9.44 -12.69 -6.24
CA SER A 298 -9.86 -12.72 -7.65
C SER A 298 -9.77 -14.12 -8.25
N THR A 299 -8.74 -14.90 -7.89
CA THR A 299 -8.51 -16.23 -8.45
C THR A 299 -9.49 -17.27 -7.91
N LEU A 300 -9.83 -17.17 -6.62
CA LEU A 300 -10.76 -18.11 -5.97
C LEU A 300 -12.22 -17.63 -6.04
N GLY A 301 -12.49 -16.48 -6.64
CA GLY A 301 -13.84 -15.92 -6.76
C GLY A 301 -14.44 -15.53 -5.40
N LEU A 302 -13.60 -15.21 -4.41
CA LEU A 302 -14.03 -14.77 -3.11
C LEU A 302 -14.58 -13.34 -3.20
N GLN A 303 -15.77 -13.10 -2.66
CA GLN A 303 -16.39 -11.77 -2.71
C GLN A 303 -15.61 -10.81 -1.82
N ARG A 304 -15.32 -9.63 -2.38
CA ARG A 304 -14.81 -8.49 -1.63
C ARG A 304 -15.98 -7.80 -0.94
N GLU A 305 -16.07 -7.89 0.35
CA GLU A 305 -16.71 -6.83 1.11
C GLU A 305 -15.60 -5.85 1.49
N MET A 306 -15.30 -4.87 0.60
CA MET A 306 -14.45 -3.73 0.94
C MET A 306 -15.26 -2.79 1.83
N PHE A 307 -14.68 -2.41 2.95
CA PHE A 307 -15.26 -1.56 3.96
C PHE A 307 -14.43 -0.30 4.14
#